data_18636ae087eb4d515b9924d5ebc58b5a
#
_entry.id   18636ae087eb4d515b9924d5ebc58b5a
#
_cell.length_a   1.000
_cell.length_b   1.000
_cell.length_c   1.000
_cell.angle_alpha   90.00
_cell.angle_beta   90.00
_cell.angle_gamma   90.00
#
_symmetry.space_group_name_H-M   'P 1'
#
loop_
_entity.id
_entity.type
_entity.pdbx_description
1 polymer ?
#
loop_
_entity_poly.entity_id
_entity_poly.type
_entity_poly.pdbx_seq_one_letter_code
_entity_poly.pdbx_strand_id
1 'polypeptide(L)'
;MRFGLDIAQQRMPWSENADRARFAESLGFDGIWGFDHFVPMYGEGPGECFEAMTTLAAWSGITSRVRLGILVSGMTYRHPAVFAAEALTIDHASGGRLELSYGAAWFADEHRALGIPFPELKDRVDAFEEAVQIVRGLLTTDDFTFAGRHFSTDGATLHPRPVQSPHPPIWIGASGEQRMMPIAARNADVWHCFGPPAVLREKSDRISAHAEAAGRDPATILRATSLSLEDDLDTIRRNVDDWRDAGFGYLVCGWPAGGREQIETFASEFLRA
;
A
#
# COMPACT_ATOMS: atom_id res chain seq x y z
N MET A 1 -6.23 16.42 -4.45
CA MET A 1 -6.66 15.09 -3.96
C MET A 1 -6.37 14.08 -5.05
N ARG A 2 -5.76 12.94 -4.71
CA ARG A 2 -5.54 11.80 -5.62
C ARG A 2 -6.49 10.67 -5.27
N PHE A 3 -6.88 9.86 -6.27
CA PHE A 3 -7.80 8.75 -6.09
C PHE A 3 -7.26 7.47 -6.70
N GLY A 4 -7.15 6.43 -5.88
CA GLY A 4 -6.89 5.07 -6.33
C GLY A 4 -8.16 4.23 -6.31
N LEU A 5 -8.17 3.13 -7.06
CA LEU A 5 -9.26 2.14 -7.00
C LEU A 5 -8.70 0.80 -6.52
N ASP A 6 -9.25 0.27 -5.44
CA ASP A 6 -8.96 -1.09 -4.97
C ASP A 6 -9.73 -2.09 -5.83
N ILE A 7 -9.00 -2.86 -6.61
CA ILE A 7 -9.56 -3.87 -7.50
C ILE A 7 -9.98 -5.13 -6.73
N ALA A 8 -9.36 -5.36 -5.54
CA ALA A 8 -9.58 -6.53 -4.70
C ALA A 8 -9.46 -7.83 -5.50
N GLN A 9 -8.24 -8.30 -5.81
CA GLN A 9 -7.91 -9.42 -6.71
C GLN A 9 -8.38 -10.80 -6.21
N GLN A 10 -9.65 -10.92 -5.84
CA GLN A 10 -10.27 -12.12 -5.31
C GLN A 10 -11.63 -12.41 -5.91
N ARG A 11 -12.06 -13.69 -5.85
CA ARG A 11 -13.40 -14.17 -6.25
C ARG A 11 -13.77 -13.76 -7.67
N MET A 12 -12.81 -13.75 -8.56
CA MET A 12 -12.98 -13.45 -9.97
C MET A 12 -11.93 -14.19 -10.80
N PRO A 13 -12.23 -14.50 -12.07
CA PRO A 13 -11.21 -15.00 -12.99
C PRO A 13 -10.18 -13.91 -13.31
N TRP A 14 -8.98 -14.33 -13.71
CA TRP A 14 -7.91 -13.40 -14.09
C TRP A 14 -8.33 -12.38 -15.18
N SER A 15 -9.17 -12.79 -16.13
CA SER A 15 -9.67 -11.88 -17.18
C SER A 15 -10.43 -10.69 -16.60
N GLU A 16 -11.30 -10.90 -15.60
CA GLU A 16 -12.01 -9.80 -14.93
C GLU A 16 -11.05 -8.93 -14.11
N ASN A 17 -10.07 -9.53 -13.44
CA ASN A 17 -9.05 -8.76 -12.72
C ASN A 17 -8.28 -7.83 -13.68
N ALA A 18 -7.83 -8.34 -14.83
CA ALA A 18 -7.15 -7.56 -15.85
C ALA A 18 -8.04 -6.47 -16.46
N ASP A 19 -9.33 -6.77 -16.67
CA ASP A 19 -10.29 -5.81 -17.22
C ASP A 19 -10.61 -4.69 -16.22
N ARG A 20 -10.68 -4.99 -14.92
CA ARG A 20 -10.82 -3.97 -13.87
C ARG A 20 -9.63 -3.02 -13.83
N ALA A 21 -8.40 -3.54 -14.00
CA ALA A 21 -7.20 -2.71 -14.05
C ALA A 21 -7.23 -1.71 -15.22
N ARG A 22 -7.57 -2.18 -16.43
CA ARG A 22 -7.74 -1.33 -17.62
C ARG A 22 -8.90 -0.35 -17.48
N PHE A 23 -10.00 -0.78 -16.90
CA PHE A 23 -11.17 0.05 -16.64
C PHE A 23 -10.83 1.22 -15.71
N ALA A 24 -10.16 0.96 -14.58
CA ALA A 24 -9.71 2.02 -13.68
C ALA A 24 -8.79 3.03 -14.40
N GLU A 25 -7.85 2.53 -15.21
CA GLU A 25 -6.97 3.40 -16.00
C GLU A 25 -7.74 4.25 -17.01
N SER A 26 -8.74 3.68 -17.69
CA SER A 26 -9.56 4.38 -18.69
C SER A 26 -10.39 5.51 -18.08
N LEU A 27 -10.80 5.39 -16.83
CA LEU A 27 -11.57 6.40 -16.11
C LEU A 27 -10.72 7.54 -15.53
N GLY A 28 -9.39 7.38 -15.50
CA GLY A 28 -8.53 8.44 -15.01
C GLY A 28 -8.10 8.33 -13.56
N PHE A 29 -8.30 7.19 -12.88
CA PHE A 29 -7.75 6.98 -11.55
C PHE A 29 -6.23 7.18 -11.53
N ASP A 30 -5.71 7.72 -10.41
CA ASP A 30 -4.28 7.91 -10.20
C ASP A 30 -3.54 6.59 -9.97
N GLY A 31 -4.21 5.60 -9.38
CA GLY A 31 -3.63 4.30 -9.08
C GLY A 31 -4.66 3.18 -8.98
N ILE A 32 -4.17 1.95 -9.11
CA ILE A 32 -4.90 0.73 -8.80
C ILE A 32 -4.24 -0.01 -7.66
N TRP A 33 -5.08 -0.59 -6.82
CA TRP A 33 -4.67 -1.19 -5.57
C TRP A 33 -5.23 -2.60 -5.44
N GLY A 34 -4.50 -3.45 -4.73
CA GLY A 34 -4.93 -4.74 -4.27
C GLY A 34 -4.52 -4.96 -2.83
N PHE A 35 -4.54 -6.20 -2.36
CA PHE A 35 -4.13 -6.58 -1.03
C PHE A 35 -3.18 -7.79 -1.05
N ASP A 36 -2.48 -8.05 0.07
CA ASP A 36 -1.51 -9.14 0.16
C ASP A 36 -2.05 -10.26 1.06
N HIS A 37 -2.92 -11.07 0.48
CA HIS A 37 -3.45 -12.29 1.07
C HIS A 37 -3.47 -13.41 0.04
N PHE A 38 -3.49 -14.66 0.51
CA PHE A 38 -3.53 -15.87 -0.33
C PHE A 38 -4.90 -16.54 -0.33
N VAL A 39 -5.80 -16.04 0.52
CA VAL A 39 -7.21 -16.47 0.58
C VAL A 39 -8.12 -15.25 0.48
N PRO A 40 -9.35 -15.42 -0.03
CA PRO A 40 -10.30 -14.31 -0.09
C PRO A 40 -10.60 -13.70 1.27
N MET A 41 -10.52 -12.37 1.36
CA MET A 41 -10.79 -11.60 2.58
C MET A 41 -12.26 -11.25 2.75
N TYR A 42 -13.03 -11.26 1.66
CA TYR A 42 -14.44 -10.90 1.65
C TYR A 42 -15.28 -12.02 1.02
N GLY A 43 -16.55 -12.12 1.42
CA GLY A 43 -17.46 -13.17 1.01
C GLY A 43 -17.26 -14.48 1.75
N GLU A 44 -18.12 -15.47 1.50
CA GLU A 44 -18.13 -16.74 2.21
C GLU A 44 -17.42 -17.86 1.43
N GLY A 45 -16.76 -18.77 2.16
CA GLY A 45 -16.14 -19.98 1.62
C GLY A 45 -14.88 -19.74 0.79
N PRO A 46 -14.28 -20.80 0.23
CA PRO A 46 -13.09 -20.71 -0.60
C PRO A 46 -13.38 -20.01 -1.94
N GLY A 47 -12.35 -19.43 -2.55
CA GLY A 47 -12.44 -18.74 -3.83
C GLY A 47 -11.07 -18.35 -4.34
N GLU A 48 -11.04 -17.83 -5.56
CA GLU A 48 -9.81 -17.31 -6.17
C GLU A 48 -9.24 -16.16 -5.33
N CYS A 49 -7.92 -16.14 -5.21
CA CYS A 49 -7.16 -15.03 -4.64
C CYS A 49 -5.78 -15.02 -5.30
N PHE A 50 -5.49 -13.97 -6.04
CA PHE A 50 -4.21 -13.88 -6.76
C PHE A 50 -3.15 -13.25 -5.87
N GLU A 51 -1.94 -13.82 -5.89
CA GLU A 51 -0.81 -13.34 -5.12
C GLU A 51 -0.42 -11.91 -5.50
N ALA A 52 -0.08 -11.10 -4.52
CA ALA A 52 0.05 -9.65 -4.63
C ALA A 52 1.14 -9.19 -5.60
N MET A 53 2.40 -9.60 -5.38
CA MET A 53 3.55 -9.07 -6.15
C MET A 53 3.52 -9.55 -7.59
N THR A 54 3.10 -10.79 -7.84
CA THR A 54 2.91 -11.32 -9.19
C THR A 54 1.73 -10.65 -9.91
N THR A 55 0.68 -10.27 -9.18
CA THR A 55 -0.42 -9.47 -9.72
C THR A 55 0.05 -8.07 -10.11
N LEU A 56 0.85 -7.38 -9.28
CA LEU A 56 1.45 -6.09 -9.64
C LEU A 56 2.31 -6.18 -10.90
N ALA A 57 3.14 -7.23 -10.99
CA ALA A 57 3.96 -7.47 -12.17
C ALA A 57 3.10 -7.64 -13.44
N ALA A 58 2.00 -8.39 -13.35
CA ALA A 58 1.07 -8.57 -14.45
C ALA A 58 0.33 -7.27 -14.81
N TRP A 59 -0.12 -6.49 -13.82
CA TRP A 59 -0.74 -5.18 -14.06
C TRP A 59 0.22 -4.19 -14.71
N SER A 60 1.52 -4.26 -14.40
CA SER A 60 2.52 -3.38 -15.02
C SER A 60 2.60 -3.54 -16.54
N GLY A 61 2.35 -4.77 -17.04
CA GLY A 61 2.37 -5.08 -18.46
C GLY A 61 1.06 -4.79 -19.22
N ILE A 62 -0.04 -4.55 -18.53
CA ILE A 62 -1.36 -4.32 -19.14
C ILE A 62 -1.93 -2.92 -18.93
N THR A 63 -1.21 -2.08 -18.18
CA THR A 63 -1.52 -0.67 -17.93
C THR A 63 -0.32 0.20 -18.31
N SER A 64 -0.53 1.49 -18.51
CA SER A 64 0.51 2.41 -19.00
C SER A 64 0.69 3.68 -18.17
N ARG A 65 -0.33 4.08 -17.39
CA ARG A 65 -0.37 5.35 -16.68
C ARG A 65 -0.62 5.22 -15.18
N VAL A 66 -1.60 4.40 -14.78
CA VAL A 66 -1.97 4.26 -13.37
C VAL A 66 -0.81 3.75 -12.54
N ARG A 67 -0.67 4.28 -11.33
CA ARG A 67 0.27 3.77 -10.35
C ARG A 67 -0.24 2.43 -9.79
N LEU A 68 0.67 1.60 -9.31
CA LEU A 68 0.41 0.21 -8.94
C LEU A 68 0.79 -0.03 -7.49
N GLY A 69 -0.14 -0.44 -6.66
CA GLY A 69 0.13 -0.69 -5.24
C GLY A 69 -0.65 -1.85 -4.64
N ILE A 70 -0.18 -2.30 -3.52
CA ILE A 70 -0.86 -3.25 -2.62
C ILE A 70 -1.09 -2.54 -1.29
N LEU A 71 -2.23 -2.71 -0.66
CA LEU A 71 -2.58 -2.01 0.57
C LEU A 71 -2.85 -3.00 1.72
N VAL A 72 -1.82 -3.40 2.43
CA VAL A 72 -0.37 -3.24 2.26
C VAL A 72 0.31 -4.61 2.26
N SER A 73 1.51 -4.72 1.65
CA SER A 73 2.26 -5.98 1.65
C SER A 73 2.67 -6.39 3.05
N GLY A 74 2.47 -7.67 3.38
CA GLY A 74 2.80 -8.23 4.69
C GLY A 74 4.27 -8.60 4.83
N MET A 75 4.97 -8.04 5.82
CA MET A 75 6.39 -8.32 6.06
C MET A 75 6.67 -9.81 6.31
N THR A 76 5.74 -10.53 6.90
CA THR A 76 5.88 -11.94 7.25
C THR A 76 5.85 -12.88 6.05
N TYR A 77 5.38 -12.44 4.90
CA TYR A 77 5.23 -13.27 3.70
C TYR A 77 6.52 -13.38 2.87
N ARG A 78 7.44 -12.38 2.98
CA ARG A 78 8.66 -12.34 2.16
C ARG A 78 9.83 -11.80 2.96
N HIS A 79 11.00 -12.37 2.72
CA HIS A 79 12.25 -11.81 3.26
C HIS A 79 12.44 -10.38 2.68
N PRO A 80 12.86 -9.36 3.47
CA PRO A 80 12.95 -7.97 3.01
C PRO A 80 13.85 -7.77 1.78
N ALA A 81 14.92 -8.56 1.64
CA ALA A 81 15.77 -8.49 0.45
C ALA A 81 15.06 -9.04 -0.81
N VAL A 82 14.23 -10.08 -0.68
CA VAL A 82 13.42 -10.60 -1.79
C VAL A 82 12.36 -9.56 -2.17
N PHE A 83 11.68 -8.98 -1.18
CA PHE A 83 10.68 -7.93 -1.41
C PHE A 83 11.29 -6.70 -2.12
N ALA A 84 12.51 -6.28 -1.74
CA ALA A 84 13.22 -5.21 -2.45
C ALA A 84 13.53 -5.57 -3.91
N ALA A 85 13.93 -6.83 -4.19
CA ALA A 85 14.19 -7.29 -5.55
C ALA A 85 12.92 -7.38 -6.41
N GLU A 86 11.81 -7.83 -5.84
CA GLU A 86 10.48 -7.82 -6.47
C GLU A 86 10.06 -6.38 -6.80
N ALA A 87 10.23 -5.45 -5.84
CA ALA A 87 9.92 -4.05 -6.02
C ALA A 87 10.73 -3.41 -7.18
N LEU A 88 12.04 -3.68 -7.26
CA LEU A 88 12.88 -3.23 -8.37
C LEU A 88 12.37 -3.75 -9.72
N THR A 89 12.02 -5.03 -9.78
CA THR A 89 11.50 -5.63 -11.01
C THR A 89 10.21 -4.97 -11.46
N ILE A 90 9.26 -4.76 -10.54
CA ILE A 90 7.96 -4.14 -10.84
C ILE A 90 8.13 -2.65 -11.18
N ASP A 91 9.03 -1.94 -10.49
CA ASP A 91 9.32 -0.53 -10.77
C ASP A 91 9.84 -0.36 -12.22
N HIS A 92 10.77 -1.22 -12.65
CA HIS A 92 11.25 -1.24 -14.04
C HIS A 92 10.19 -1.66 -15.04
N ALA A 93 9.48 -2.76 -14.78
CA ALA A 93 8.44 -3.28 -15.67
C ALA A 93 7.30 -2.27 -15.87
N SER A 94 6.98 -1.49 -14.85
CA SER A 94 5.96 -0.45 -14.89
C SER A 94 6.45 0.91 -15.42
N GLY A 95 7.75 1.09 -15.61
CA GLY A 95 8.33 2.39 -15.98
C GLY A 95 8.21 3.43 -14.86
N GLY A 96 8.40 3.02 -13.59
CA GLY A 96 8.40 3.93 -12.44
C GLY A 96 7.02 4.23 -11.87
N ARG A 97 6.07 3.30 -11.96
CA ARG A 97 4.70 3.47 -11.45
C ARG A 97 4.41 2.72 -10.14
N LEU A 98 5.39 2.03 -9.56
CA LEU A 98 5.20 1.30 -8.31
C LEU A 98 4.96 2.26 -7.13
N GLU A 99 3.97 1.93 -6.29
CA GLU A 99 3.77 2.42 -4.93
C GLU A 99 4.11 1.27 -3.98
N LEU A 100 5.25 1.35 -3.30
CA LEU A 100 5.77 0.27 -2.48
C LEU A 100 5.18 0.31 -1.07
N SER A 101 4.20 -0.50 -0.80
CA SER A 101 3.50 -0.49 0.48
C SER A 101 3.92 -1.65 1.38
N TYR A 102 3.99 -1.42 2.69
CA TYR A 102 4.52 -2.39 3.63
C TYR A 102 3.87 -2.28 5.02
N GLY A 103 3.68 -3.41 5.67
CA GLY A 103 3.07 -3.50 7.00
C GLY A 103 3.53 -4.72 7.79
N ALA A 104 3.26 -4.73 9.09
CA ALA A 104 3.70 -5.79 10.01
C ALA A 104 2.87 -7.09 9.95
N ALA A 105 1.92 -7.21 9.02
CA ALA A 105 0.92 -8.28 8.90
C ALA A 105 -0.04 -8.37 10.11
N TRP A 106 -1.17 -9.04 9.93
CA TRP A 106 -2.19 -9.13 10.97
C TRP A 106 -2.99 -10.44 10.95
N PHE A 107 -3.10 -11.13 9.82
CA PHE A 107 -4.02 -12.25 9.64
C PHE A 107 -3.39 -13.58 10.06
N ALA A 108 -3.47 -13.90 11.37
CA ALA A 108 -2.85 -15.08 11.98
C ALA A 108 -3.38 -16.40 11.41
N ASP A 109 -4.67 -16.48 11.08
CA ASP A 109 -5.30 -17.72 10.60
C ASP A 109 -4.77 -18.14 9.23
N GLU A 110 -4.53 -17.21 8.34
CA GLU A 110 -3.92 -17.48 7.04
C GLU A 110 -2.48 -17.99 7.20
N HIS A 111 -1.68 -17.34 8.05
CA HIS A 111 -0.31 -17.78 8.36
C HIS A 111 -0.29 -19.21 8.89
N ARG A 112 -1.18 -19.51 9.85
CA ARG A 112 -1.31 -20.86 10.40
C ARG A 112 -1.70 -21.88 9.34
N ALA A 113 -2.68 -21.55 8.51
CA ALA A 113 -3.18 -22.46 7.47
C ALA A 113 -2.12 -22.79 6.41
N LEU A 114 -1.27 -21.83 6.07
CA LEU A 114 -0.22 -21.96 5.06
C LEU A 114 1.15 -22.38 5.65
N GLY A 115 1.25 -22.53 6.97
CA GLY A 115 2.53 -22.84 7.63
C GLY A 115 3.55 -21.70 7.59
N ILE A 116 3.10 -20.48 7.37
CA ILE A 116 3.96 -19.29 7.38
C ILE A 116 4.16 -18.84 8.84
N PRO A 117 5.39 -18.58 9.29
CA PRO A 117 5.65 -18.12 10.64
C PRO A 117 4.91 -16.81 10.96
N PHE A 118 4.24 -16.76 12.12
CA PHE A 118 3.55 -15.57 12.61
C PHE A 118 4.01 -15.28 14.05
N PRO A 119 5.10 -14.53 14.22
CA PRO A 119 5.64 -14.19 15.53
C PRO A 119 4.66 -13.35 16.37
N GLU A 120 4.91 -13.28 17.67
CA GLU A 120 4.18 -12.41 18.58
C GLU A 120 4.27 -10.94 18.12
N LEU A 121 3.26 -10.14 18.43
CA LEU A 121 3.13 -8.76 17.95
C LEU A 121 4.40 -7.93 18.17
N LYS A 122 5.03 -8.08 19.34
CA LYS A 122 6.25 -7.34 19.66
C LYS A 122 7.38 -7.69 18.68
N ASP A 123 7.65 -8.96 18.47
CA ASP A 123 8.72 -9.43 17.58
C ASP A 123 8.40 -9.10 16.11
N ARG A 124 7.13 -9.18 15.70
CA ARG A 124 6.71 -8.75 14.35
C ARG A 124 6.95 -7.27 14.09
N VAL A 125 6.65 -6.40 15.07
CA VAL A 125 6.89 -4.97 14.93
C VAL A 125 8.39 -4.65 14.95
N ASP A 126 9.18 -5.34 15.78
CA ASP A 126 10.64 -5.22 15.77
C ASP A 126 11.22 -5.65 14.41
N ALA A 127 10.79 -6.80 13.90
CA ALA A 127 11.19 -7.31 12.59
C ALA A 127 10.74 -6.38 11.44
N PHE A 128 9.55 -5.80 11.53
CA PHE A 128 9.06 -4.85 10.53
C PHE A 128 9.93 -3.59 10.46
N GLU A 129 10.36 -3.04 11.60
CA GLU A 129 11.24 -1.88 11.63
C GLU A 129 12.59 -2.17 10.96
N GLU A 130 13.18 -3.34 11.21
CA GLU A 130 14.39 -3.80 10.52
C GLU A 130 14.16 -3.99 9.02
N ALA A 131 13.04 -4.63 8.66
CA ALA A 131 12.69 -4.90 7.27
C ALA A 131 12.53 -3.63 6.42
N VAL A 132 11.89 -2.60 6.95
CA VAL A 132 11.76 -1.29 6.26
C VAL A 132 13.13 -0.66 6.01
N GLN A 133 14.04 -0.72 6.99
CA GLN A 133 15.39 -0.20 6.84
C GLN A 133 16.19 -0.98 5.77
N ILE A 134 16.06 -2.31 5.76
CA ILE A 134 16.72 -3.17 4.76
C ILE A 134 16.18 -2.89 3.37
N VAL A 135 14.85 -2.84 3.19
CA VAL A 135 14.24 -2.54 1.89
C VAL A 135 14.74 -1.20 1.38
N ARG A 136 14.67 -0.15 2.20
CA ARG A 136 15.14 1.19 1.81
C ARG A 136 16.63 1.21 1.51
N GLY A 137 17.46 0.56 2.34
CA GLY A 137 18.91 0.48 2.14
C GLY A 137 19.27 -0.21 0.82
N LEU A 138 18.67 -1.35 0.54
CA LEU A 138 18.90 -2.10 -0.71
C LEU A 138 18.46 -1.35 -1.97
N LEU A 139 17.40 -0.54 -1.86
CA LEU A 139 16.92 0.29 -2.98
C LEU A 139 17.82 1.51 -3.27
N THR A 140 18.64 1.95 -2.31
CA THR A 140 19.35 3.24 -2.40
C THR A 140 20.87 3.16 -2.28
N THR A 141 21.43 2.05 -1.77
CA THR A 141 22.84 1.94 -1.39
C THR A 141 23.46 0.66 -1.93
N ASP A 142 24.67 0.75 -2.50
CA ASP A 142 25.51 -0.41 -2.82
C ASP A 142 26.27 -0.86 -1.56
N ASP A 143 26.67 -2.12 -1.53
CA ASP A 143 27.40 -2.74 -0.40
C ASP A 143 26.68 -2.54 0.94
N PHE A 144 25.33 -2.60 0.91
CA PHE A 144 24.51 -2.34 2.08
C PHE A 144 24.64 -3.46 3.10
N THR A 145 25.14 -3.10 4.28
CA THR A 145 25.28 -3.99 5.43
C THR A 145 24.34 -3.56 6.55
N PHE A 146 23.56 -4.48 7.07
CA PHE A 146 22.65 -4.29 8.19
C PHE A 146 22.78 -5.46 9.16
N ALA A 147 22.95 -5.19 10.44
CA ALA A 147 23.05 -6.19 11.50
C ALA A 147 21.91 -6.00 12.49
N GLY A 148 20.77 -6.64 12.22
CA GLY A 148 19.60 -6.64 13.08
C GLY A 148 19.47 -7.90 13.92
N ARG A 149 18.42 -7.95 14.74
CA ARG A 149 18.05 -9.12 15.53
C ARG A 149 17.29 -10.15 14.69
N HIS A 150 16.48 -9.70 13.75
CA HIS A 150 15.58 -10.52 12.94
C HIS A 150 16.12 -10.73 11.53
N PHE A 151 16.78 -9.74 11.00
CA PHE A 151 17.34 -9.77 9.65
C PHE A 151 18.76 -9.21 9.63
N SER A 152 19.54 -9.68 8.67
CA SER A 152 20.89 -9.14 8.40
C SER A 152 21.19 -9.16 6.92
N THR A 153 22.02 -8.21 6.48
CA THR A 153 22.65 -8.20 5.14
C THR A 153 24.14 -7.92 5.31
N ASP A 154 24.96 -8.43 4.39
CA ASP A 154 26.40 -8.26 4.40
C ASP A 154 26.88 -7.89 2.98
N GLY A 155 27.23 -6.64 2.77
CA GLY A 155 27.70 -6.11 1.48
C GLY A 155 26.68 -6.29 0.34
N ALA A 156 25.38 -6.31 0.64
CA ALA A 156 24.37 -6.64 -0.36
C ALA A 156 24.17 -5.48 -1.36
N THR A 157 24.14 -5.82 -2.65
CA THR A 157 23.88 -4.88 -3.73
C THR A 157 22.79 -5.43 -4.64
N LEU A 158 21.79 -4.63 -4.96
CA LEU A 158 20.73 -4.96 -5.91
C LEU A 158 20.79 -4.04 -7.14
N HIS A 159 20.80 -4.64 -8.31
CA HIS A 159 20.68 -3.94 -9.60
C HIS A 159 19.61 -4.57 -10.48
N PRO A 160 18.98 -3.77 -11.37
CA PRO A 160 19.20 -2.34 -11.62
C PRO A 160 18.74 -1.46 -10.45
N ARG A 161 19.20 -0.21 -10.37
CA ARG A 161 18.66 0.78 -9.43
C ARG A 161 17.22 1.17 -9.79
N PRO A 162 16.39 1.63 -8.84
CA PRO A 162 15.02 2.02 -9.14
C PRO A 162 14.93 3.04 -10.28
N VAL A 163 13.87 2.98 -11.06
CA VAL A 163 13.49 4.02 -12.03
C VAL A 163 13.10 5.30 -11.29
N GLN A 164 12.39 5.14 -10.17
CA GLN A 164 11.97 6.24 -9.30
C GLN A 164 13.11 6.65 -8.35
N SER A 165 13.38 7.93 -8.22
CA SER A 165 14.46 8.45 -7.36
C SER A 165 13.88 9.14 -6.13
N PRO A 166 14.43 8.86 -4.93
CA PRO A 166 15.52 7.92 -4.62
C PRO A 166 15.11 6.45 -4.61
N HIS A 167 13.82 6.17 -4.53
CA HIS A 167 13.17 4.84 -4.55
C HIS A 167 11.66 5.02 -4.84
N PRO A 168 10.92 3.96 -5.17
CA PRO A 168 9.46 4.01 -5.19
C PRO A 168 8.89 4.55 -3.87
N PRO A 169 7.84 5.38 -3.88
CA PRO A 169 7.26 5.88 -2.63
C PRO A 169 6.91 4.74 -1.68
N ILE A 170 7.41 4.82 -0.45
CA ILE A 170 7.16 3.82 0.59
C ILE A 170 5.90 4.19 1.37
N TRP A 171 4.89 3.33 1.24
CA TRP A 171 3.66 3.42 2.02
C TRP A 171 3.77 2.55 3.27
N ILE A 172 3.40 3.07 4.42
CA ILE A 172 3.31 2.28 5.64
C ILE A 172 1.90 2.33 6.20
N GLY A 173 1.26 1.15 6.27
CA GLY A 173 0.01 0.95 6.97
C GLY A 173 0.24 0.90 8.48
N ALA A 174 -0.18 1.93 9.22
CA ALA A 174 0.10 2.02 10.65
C ALA A 174 -1.06 2.64 11.43
N SER A 175 -1.65 1.87 12.36
CA SER A 175 -2.68 2.34 13.30
C SER A 175 -2.22 2.37 14.75
N GLY A 176 -1.21 1.57 15.11
CA GLY A 176 -0.68 1.44 16.47
C GLY A 176 0.18 2.64 16.87
N GLU A 177 -0.31 3.40 17.84
CA GLU A 177 0.23 4.71 18.20
C GLU A 177 1.61 4.65 18.83
N GLN A 178 1.89 3.62 19.64
CA GLN A 178 3.11 3.53 20.43
C GLN A 178 4.34 3.11 19.62
N ARG A 179 4.17 2.31 18.56
CA ARG A 179 5.29 1.75 17.80
C ARG A 179 5.16 1.90 16.29
N MET A 180 4.04 1.48 15.71
CA MET A 180 3.88 1.49 14.26
C MET A 180 3.86 2.92 13.68
N MET A 181 3.18 3.85 14.36
CA MET A 181 3.16 5.26 13.91
C MET A 181 4.54 5.94 14.02
N PRO A 182 5.35 5.78 15.09
CA PRO A 182 6.74 6.22 15.10
C PRO A 182 7.60 5.63 13.98
N ILE A 183 7.42 4.34 13.63
CA ILE A 183 8.13 3.72 12.49
C ILE A 183 7.68 4.36 11.18
N ALA A 184 6.38 4.54 10.97
CA ALA A 184 5.84 5.21 9.78
C ALA A 184 6.36 6.65 9.67
N ALA A 185 6.35 7.42 10.74
CA ALA A 185 6.83 8.80 10.77
C ALA A 185 8.31 8.93 10.35
N ARG A 186 9.15 7.96 10.72
CA ARG A 186 10.57 7.96 10.34
C ARG A 186 10.81 7.52 8.89
N ASN A 187 9.98 6.62 8.36
CA ASN A 187 10.32 5.86 7.15
C ASN A 187 9.35 6.03 5.96
N ALA A 188 8.08 6.37 6.22
CA ALA A 188 7.08 6.41 5.15
C ALA A 188 7.14 7.70 4.33
N ASP A 189 6.95 7.60 3.02
CA ASP A 189 6.59 8.73 2.15
C ASP A 189 5.07 8.94 2.15
N VAL A 190 4.32 7.85 2.40
CA VAL A 190 2.88 7.88 2.57
C VAL A 190 2.48 7.07 3.81
N TRP A 191 1.76 7.70 4.71
CA TRP A 191 1.12 7.01 5.82
C TRP A 191 -0.33 6.70 5.49
N HIS A 192 -0.70 5.43 5.62
CA HIS A 192 -2.08 4.96 5.44
C HIS A 192 -2.65 4.42 6.75
N CYS A 193 -3.91 4.76 7.02
CA CYS A 193 -4.64 4.23 8.17
C CYS A 193 -6.15 4.20 7.87
N PHE A 194 -6.84 3.21 8.43
CA PHE A 194 -8.30 3.12 8.39
C PHE A 194 -8.93 3.79 9.61
N GLY A 195 -10.08 4.43 9.43
CA GLY A 195 -10.86 5.03 10.51
C GLY A 195 -11.68 6.22 10.03
N PRO A 196 -12.56 6.78 10.87
CA PRO A 196 -13.34 7.98 10.53
C PRO A 196 -12.47 9.25 10.54
N PRO A 197 -12.85 10.31 9.79
CA PRO A 197 -12.05 11.54 9.64
C PRO A 197 -11.58 12.17 10.96
N ALA A 198 -12.46 12.26 11.97
CA ALA A 198 -12.11 12.84 13.26
C ALA A 198 -10.95 12.10 13.97
N VAL A 199 -11.02 10.75 13.99
CA VAL A 199 -9.98 9.90 14.59
C VAL A 199 -8.67 9.99 13.81
N LEU A 200 -8.75 9.98 12.47
CA LEU A 200 -7.54 10.03 11.66
C LEU A 200 -6.88 11.41 11.63
N ARG A 201 -7.64 12.48 11.87
CA ARG A 201 -7.06 13.82 12.10
C ARG A 201 -6.15 13.82 13.33
N GLU A 202 -6.63 13.32 14.47
CA GLU A 202 -5.82 13.21 15.69
C GLU A 202 -4.58 12.33 15.48
N LYS A 203 -4.73 11.21 14.76
CA LYS A 203 -3.58 10.35 14.42
C LYS A 203 -2.61 11.04 13.46
N SER A 204 -3.09 11.84 12.52
CA SER A 204 -2.25 12.63 11.62
C SER A 204 -1.39 13.65 12.40
N ASP A 205 -1.96 14.30 13.43
CA ASP A 205 -1.21 15.18 14.31
C ASP A 205 -0.11 14.43 15.06
N ARG A 206 -0.39 13.21 15.52
CA ARG A 206 0.62 12.34 16.16
C ARG A 206 1.71 11.90 15.18
N ILE A 207 1.39 11.57 13.95
CA ILE A 207 2.38 11.30 12.89
C ILE A 207 3.28 12.52 12.69
N SER A 208 2.70 13.72 12.66
CA SER A 208 3.47 14.96 12.54
C SER A 208 4.44 15.16 13.72
N ALA A 209 3.94 14.99 14.94
CA ALA A 209 4.78 15.09 16.14
C ALA A 209 5.92 14.05 16.18
N HIS A 210 5.65 12.82 15.76
CA HIS A 210 6.70 11.78 15.66
C HIS A 210 7.71 12.07 14.56
N ALA A 211 7.29 12.64 13.42
CA ALA A 211 8.20 13.05 12.36
C ALA A 211 9.13 14.19 12.82
N GLU A 212 8.58 15.22 13.45
CA GLU A 212 9.34 16.33 14.05
C GLU A 212 10.35 15.84 15.09
N ALA A 213 9.92 14.96 15.99
CA ALA A 213 10.79 14.35 17.00
C ALA A 213 11.93 13.52 16.38
N ALA A 214 11.73 12.99 15.17
CA ALA A 214 12.74 12.29 14.39
C ALA A 214 13.57 13.21 13.48
N GLY A 215 13.37 14.54 13.55
CA GLY A 215 14.07 15.53 12.72
C GLY A 215 13.61 15.53 11.25
N ARG A 216 12.39 15.05 10.97
CA ARG A 216 11.81 14.98 9.64
C ARG A 216 10.67 15.98 9.50
N ASP A 217 10.61 16.69 8.37
CA ASP A 217 9.48 17.57 8.05
C ASP A 217 8.19 16.73 7.83
N PRO A 218 7.13 16.93 8.66
CA PRO A 218 5.87 16.24 8.53
C PRO A 218 5.17 16.43 7.18
N ALA A 219 5.42 17.54 6.49
CA ALA A 219 4.85 17.82 5.18
C ALA A 219 5.35 16.87 4.08
N THR A 220 6.48 16.20 4.31
CA THR A 220 7.03 15.18 3.40
C THR A 220 6.27 13.85 3.44
N ILE A 221 5.37 13.66 4.40
CA ILE A 221 4.58 12.45 4.54
C ILE A 221 3.16 12.70 4.04
N LEU A 222 2.80 12.14 2.91
CA LEU A 222 1.42 12.20 2.41
C LEU A 222 0.50 11.37 3.32
N ARG A 223 -0.70 11.90 3.62
CA ARG A 223 -1.75 11.17 4.35
C ARG A 223 -2.67 10.50 3.35
N ALA A 224 -2.91 9.21 3.55
CA ALA A 224 -3.80 8.40 2.73
C ALA A 224 -4.76 7.59 3.60
N THR A 225 -5.96 7.34 3.08
CA THR A 225 -6.96 6.48 3.70
C THR A 225 -7.84 5.84 2.63
N SER A 226 -8.78 5.00 3.05
CA SER A 226 -9.77 4.39 2.15
C SER A 226 -11.07 5.18 2.13
N LEU A 227 -11.74 5.16 0.97
CA LEU A 227 -13.05 5.77 0.75
C LEU A 227 -14.04 4.68 0.28
N SER A 228 -15.18 4.57 0.97
CA SER A 228 -16.30 3.75 0.48
C SER A 228 -17.00 4.47 -0.67
N LEU A 229 -17.34 3.72 -1.72
CA LEU A 229 -18.20 4.18 -2.80
C LEU A 229 -19.62 3.62 -2.71
N GLU A 230 -20.01 3.00 -1.58
CA GLU A 230 -21.34 2.37 -1.40
C GLU A 230 -22.47 3.39 -1.18
N ASP A 231 -22.12 4.62 -0.79
CA ASP A 231 -23.08 5.67 -0.51
C ASP A 231 -23.53 6.40 -1.78
N ASP A 232 -24.56 7.25 -1.66
CA ASP A 232 -24.95 8.17 -2.71
C ASP A 232 -23.87 9.24 -2.98
N LEU A 233 -23.89 9.83 -4.17
CA LEU A 233 -22.85 10.76 -4.63
C LEU A 233 -22.72 12.01 -3.73
N ASP A 234 -23.82 12.50 -3.14
CA ASP A 234 -23.77 13.69 -2.26
C ASP A 234 -23.10 13.33 -0.92
N THR A 235 -23.29 12.12 -0.42
CA THR A 235 -22.59 11.61 0.76
C THR A 235 -21.11 11.39 0.45
N ILE A 236 -20.79 10.79 -0.69
CA ILE A 236 -19.39 10.63 -1.13
C ILE A 236 -18.69 11.98 -1.25
N ARG A 237 -19.38 13.00 -1.81
CA ARG A 237 -18.83 14.37 -1.93
C ARG A 237 -18.49 14.97 -0.58
N ARG A 238 -19.41 14.85 0.41
CA ARG A 238 -19.14 15.29 1.79
C ARG A 238 -17.95 14.55 2.40
N ASN A 239 -17.88 13.24 2.23
CA ASN A 239 -16.78 12.43 2.73
C ASN A 239 -15.42 12.85 2.12
N VAL A 240 -15.38 13.14 0.82
CA VAL A 240 -14.16 13.63 0.15
C VAL A 240 -13.74 14.98 0.70
N ASP A 241 -14.70 15.90 0.94
CA ASP A 241 -14.42 17.20 1.53
C ASP A 241 -13.94 17.07 2.98
N ASP A 242 -14.56 16.23 3.80
CA ASP A 242 -14.13 15.93 5.17
C ASP A 242 -12.69 15.39 5.21
N TRP A 243 -12.32 14.53 4.27
CA TRP A 243 -10.94 14.02 4.16
C TRP A 243 -9.95 15.10 3.74
N ARG A 244 -10.33 15.95 2.79
CA ARG A 244 -9.50 17.09 2.37
C ARG A 244 -9.26 18.04 3.55
N ASP A 245 -10.30 18.36 4.31
CA ASP A 245 -10.24 19.23 5.49
C ASP A 245 -9.44 18.59 6.65
N ALA A 246 -9.41 17.25 6.69
CA ALA A 246 -8.55 16.51 7.61
C ALA A 246 -7.08 16.41 7.16
N GLY A 247 -6.72 17.00 6.00
CA GLY A 247 -5.35 17.03 5.48
C GLY A 247 -4.93 15.76 4.72
N PHE A 248 -5.89 14.91 4.32
CA PHE A 248 -5.61 13.73 3.51
C PHE A 248 -5.52 14.09 2.04
N GLY A 249 -4.49 13.58 1.35
CA GLY A 249 -4.20 13.91 -0.04
C GLY A 249 -4.39 12.74 -1.01
N TYR A 250 -4.63 11.51 -0.50
CA TYR A 250 -4.87 10.32 -1.31
C TYR A 250 -5.97 9.45 -0.70
N LEU A 251 -6.99 9.13 -1.50
CA LEU A 251 -8.08 8.23 -1.11
C LEU A 251 -8.08 6.98 -1.99
N VAL A 252 -8.03 5.80 -1.38
CA VAL A 252 -8.18 4.52 -2.08
C VAL A 252 -9.64 4.11 -2.02
N CYS A 253 -10.32 4.20 -3.15
CA CYS A 253 -11.74 3.87 -3.28
C CYS A 253 -11.92 2.35 -3.32
N GLY A 254 -12.81 1.81 -2.48
CA GLY A 254 -13.22 0.41 -2.57
C GLY A 254 -14.06 0.15 -3.83
N TRP A 255 -13.99 -1.07 -4.38
CA TRP A 255 -14.88 -1.49 -5.47
C TRP A 255 -16.30 -1.68 -4.92
N PRO A 256 -17.31 -0.89 -5.36
CA PRO A 256 -18.64 -0.93 -4.79
C PRO A 256 -19.49 -2.11 -5.28
N ALA A 257 -20.54 -2.45 -4.54
CA ALA A 257 -21.51 -3.47 -4.93
C ALA A 257 -22.27 -3.11 -6.22
N GLY A 258 -22.51 -1.81 -6.49
CA GLY A 258 -23.06 -1.31 -7.75
C GLY A 258 -22.14 -1.43 -8.97
N GLY A 259 -20.90 -1.88 -8.74
CA GLY A 259 -19.97 -2.21 -9.81
C GLY A 259 -19.52 -1.01 -10.65
N ARG A 260 -19.35 -1.26 -11.97
CA ARG A 260 -18.75 -0.29 -12.89
C ARG A 260 -19.54 1.02 -13.02
N GLU A 261 -20.87 0.96 -13.05
CA GLU A 261 -21.74 2.13 -13.21
C GLU A 261 -21.56 3.14 -12.05
N GLN A 262 -21.44 2.63 -10.82
CA GLN A 262 -21.21 3.47 -9.66
C GLN A 262 -19.80 4.10 -9.69
N ILE A 263 -18.81 3.36 -10.16
CA ILE A 263 -17.43 3.85 -10.35
C ILE A 263 -17.38 4.91 -11.47
N GLU A 264 -18.09 4.72 -12.57
CA GLU A 264 -18.19 5.70 -13.67
C GLU A 264 -18.84 7.00 -13.19
N THR A 265 -19.90 6.89 -12.37
CA THR A 265 -20.54 8.05 -11.74
C THR A 265 -19.56 8.82 -10.87
N PHE A 266 -18.83 8.13 -9.99
CA PHE A 266 -17.77 8.74 -9.18
C PHE A 266 -16.70 9.40 -10.06
N ALA A 267 -16.19 8.68 -11.06
CA ALA A 267 -15.14 9.17 -11.94
C ALA A 267 -15.57 10.44 -12.70
N SER A 268 -16.81 10.49 -13.16
CA SER A 268 -17.36 11.65 -13.87
C SER A 268 -17.38 12.93 -13.01
N GLU A 269 -17.46 12.79 -11.70
CA GLU A 269 -17.48 13.91 -10.75
C GLU A 269 -16.08 14.31 -10.28
N PHE A 270 -15.24 13.31 -9.93
CA PHE A 270 -14.00 13.57 -9.20
C PHE A 270 -12.71 13.42 -10.02
N LEU A 271 -12.75 12.69 -11.17
CA LEU A 271 -11.55 12.39 -11.95
C LEU A 271 -11.46 13.19 -13.27
N ARG A 272 -12.23 14.24 -13.41
CA ARG A 272 -12.12 15.09 -14.60
C ARG A 272 -10.75 15.76 -14.65
N ALA A 273 -10.10 15.59 -15.78
CA ALA A 273 -8.82 16.19 -16.18
C ALA A 273 -8.89 17.73 -16.21
#